data_3ea4a557f796a004b07318cf17bcf9d5
#
_entry.id   3ea4a557f796a004b07318cf17bcf9d5
#
_cell.length_a   1.000
_cell.length_b   1.000
_cell.length_c   1.000
_cell.angle_alpha   90.00
_cell.angle_beta   90.00
_cell.angle_gamma   90.00
#
_symmetry.space_group_name_H-M   'P 1'
#
loop_
_entity.id
_entity.type
_entity.pdbx_description
1 polymer ?
#
loop_
_entity_poly.entity_id
_entity_poly.type
_entity_poly.pdbx_seq_one_letter_code
_entity_poly.pdbx_strand_id
1 'polypeptide(L)'
;MSPPRVSRSWLARTATAAAAGIAMWAAFPPRNWWFLAVLGLGLLFAALFVGAPRARTGAWVGFVFGLAFFVPLLPWIGVYVGPLPWLALAAILAGYLALFGAIATVTMRLPVPPVWFTVSWVLVEALRSAFPFGGFPWGRTAFSQVDGPLLPLASVLGAPGLSAGVALFGSSVAWLLVVLVRAYRRTSTGTTWTPIPDSEGPVLPERSSGVVRIATTAVAIALLAPIAAIAATPASLDRNIATTSARIGAVQGNVPRLGLDFNAQRRAVLDNHVRTTMAYGGAIDSGQTEQPDFVLWPENASDISPLDNADAAAEITAASEAVDAPILVGTLIHNPDGRPTNSVLVWDGARGPVARYDKHIVQPFGEYLPWRPFFRLFSSYADMAGDFRPGTGPTVVDVPGRSGTVTVGVATCWEVAFDRAARQSVREGAQMLFVPTNNATFGRTEMTYQQLAMSQVRAVEHGRAVVVAATSGVSAVIEPDGSISRQSGVFTSDVLTGRLPLHDDMTLATRLGPWPEVLAIIAAVAGLLFALRSRTRFSLRPRRVAARATGDTKELDGIGD
;
A
#
# COMPACT_ATOMS: atom_id res chain seq x y z
N MET A 1 39.84 15.84 -21.14
CA MET A 1 39.21 14.64 -20.52
C MET A 1 38.00 14.28 -21.36
N SER A 2 38.03 13.17 -22.09
CA SER A 2 36.88 12.70 -22.85
C SER A 2 35.78 12.25 -21.88
N PRO A 3 34.48 12.59 -22.10
CA PRO A 3 33.42 12.16 -21.22
C PRO A 3 33.36 10.62 -21.18
N PRO A 4 33.09 10.03 -20.02
CA PRO A 4 33.01 8.57 -19.89
C PRO A 4 31.92 8.03 -20.83
N ARG A 5 32.30 7.13 -21.74
CA ARG A 5 31.35 6.46 -22.64
C ARG A 5 30.36 5.65 -21.82
N VAL A 6 29.13 6.13 -21.74
CA VAL A 6 28.02 5.40 -21.10
C VAL A 6 27.84 4.08 -21.86
N SER A 7 27.93 2.93 -21.18
CA SER A 7 27.79 1.63 -21.83
C SER A 7 26.36 1.40 -22.29
N ARG A 8 26.15 0.79 -23.47
CA ARG A 8 24.83 0.43 -24.00
C ARG A 8 24.02 -0.41 -22.99
N SER A 9 24.69 -1.24 -22.21
CA SER A 9 24.03 -2.06 -21.17
C SER A 9 23.52 -1.22 -20.00
N TRP A 10 24.17 -0.14 -19.62
CA TRP A 10 23.73 0.76 -18.58
C TRP A 10 22.49 1.55 -19.03
N LEU A 11 22.49 2.09 -20.24
CA LEU A 11 21.32 2.78 -20.82
C LEU A 11 20.09 1.85 -20.90
N ALA A 12 20.27 0.63 -21.41
CA ALA A 12 19.18 -0.35 -21.50
C ALA A 12 18.57 -0.67 -20.12
N ARG A 13 19.41 -0.85 -19.08
CA ARG A 13 18.91 -1.09 -17.71
C ARG A 13 18.13 0.09 -17.16
N THR A 14 18.65 1.32 -17.35
CA THR A 14 18.02 2.56 -16.90
C THR A 14 16.65 2.73 -17.60
N ALA A 15 16.58 2.52 -18.90
CA ALA A 15 15.34 2.58 -19.66
C ALA A 15 14.33 1.49 -19.22
N THR A 16 14.80 0.26 -19.01
CA THR A 16 13.93 -0.83 -18.49
C THR A 16 13.41 -0.51 -17.09
N ALA A 17 14.23 0.07 -16.21
CA ALA A 17 13.82 0.48 -14.88
C ALA A 17 12.75 1.59 -14.91
N ALA A 18 12.93 2.59 -15.77
CA ALA A 18 11.96 3.65 -15.95
C ALA A 18 10.63 3.11 -16.50
N ALA A 19 10.66 2.25 -17.52
CA ALA A 19 9.49 1.61 -18.09
C ALA A 19 8.76 0.73 -17.03
N ALA A 20 9.52 0.01 -16.21
CA ALA A 20 8.98 -0.79 -15.11
C ALA A 20 8.28 0.08 -14.05
N GLY A 21 8.85 1.24 -13.70
CA GLY A 21 8.26 2.18 -12.75
C GLY A 21 6.97 2.82 -13.29
N ILE A 22 6.95 3.21 -14.57
CA ILE A 22 5.74 3.71 -15.24
C ILE A 22 4.65 2.61 -15.31
N ALA A 23 5.02 1.36 -15.61
CA ALA A 23 4.07 0.24 -15.58
C ALA A 23 3.48 0.05 -14.17
N MET A 24 4.31 0.13 -13.12
CA MET A 24 3.83 0.07 -11.74
C MET A 24 2.86 1.20 -11.42
N TRP A 25 3.16 2.46 -11.79
CA TRP A 25 2.23 3.58 -11.62
C TRP A 25 0.90 3.36 -12.34
N ALA A 26 0.93 2.90 -13.58
CA ALA A 26 -0.28 2.68 -14.36
C ALA A 26 -1.16 1.53 -13.83
N ALA A 27 -0.62 0.68 -12.95
CA ALA A 27 -1.39 -0.35 -12.26
C ALA A 27 -2.28 0.23 -11.13
N PHE A 28 -2.01 1.45 -10.66
CA PHE A 28 -2.76 2.08 -9.58
C PHE A 28 -4.02 2.80 -10.10
N PRO A 29 -5.04 2.96 -9.21
CA PRO A 29 -6.22 3.76 -9.52
C PRO A 29 -5.88 5.20 -9.96
N PRO A 30 -6.72 5.79 -10.83
CA PRO A 30 -7.99 5.28 -11.35
C PRO A 30 -7.87 4.36 -12.57
N ARG A 31 -6.65 4.08 -13.06
CA ARG A 31 -6.42 3.23 -14.25
C ARG A 31 -6.70 1.75 -14.00
N ASN A 32 -6.28 1.24 -12.84
CA ASN A 32 -6.49 -0.14 -12.39
C ASN A 32 -5.97 -1.21 -13.38
N TRP A 33 -4.92 -0.92 -14.16
CA TRP A 33 -4.30 -1.90 -15.06
C TRP A 33 -3.42 -2.85 -14.25
N TRP A 34 -4.04 -3.62 -13.35
CA TRP A 34 -3.41 -4.46 -12.34
C TRP A 34 -2.26 -5.34 -12.88
N PHE A 35 -2.39 -5.86 -14.11
CA PHE A 35 -1.38 -6.71 -14.77
C PHE A 35 -0.06 -5.96 -15.02
N LEU A 36 -0.09 -4.63 -15.08
CA LEU A 36 1.11 -3.81 -15.25
C LEU A 36 2.00 -3.81 -13.99
N ALA A 37 1.47 -4.08 -12.80
CA ALA A 37 2.29 -4.28 -11.61
C ALA A 37 3.13 -5.56 -11.72
N VAL A 38 2.51 -6.65 -12.24
CA VAL A 38 3.21 -7.91 -12.52
C VAL A 38 4.30 -7.71 -13.57
N LEU A 39 3.97 -7.02 -14.67
CA LEU A 39 4.92 -6.71 -15.74
C LEU A 39 6.06 -5.81 -15.21
N GLY A 40 5.74 -4.76 -14.46
CA GLY A 40 6.70 -3.82 -13.89
C GLY A 40 7.71 -4.52 -12.98
N LEU A 41 7.24 -5.37 -12.05
CA LEU A 41 8.13 -6.14 -11.17
C LEU A 41 8.93 -7.21 -11.95
N GLY A 42 8.36 -7.81 -13.00
CA GLY A 42 9.08 -8.70 -13.89
C GLY A 42 10.21 -8.00 -14.66
N LEU A 43 9.95 -6.80 -15.19
CA LEU A 43 10.97 -5.97 -15.86
C LEU A 43 12.06 -5.52 -14.89
N LEU A 44 11.68 -5.11 -13.68
CA LEU A 44 12.63 -4.72 -12.62
C LEU A 44 13.51 -5.91 -12.24
N PHE A 45 12.93 -7.10 -12.05
CA PHE A 45 13.68 -8.35 -11.83
C PHE A 45 14.67 -8.60 -12.95
N ALA A 46 14.27 -8.53 -14.21
CA ALA A 46 15.15 -8.73 -15.35
C ALA A 46 16.30 -7.73 -15.40
N ALA A 47 16.02 -6.44 -15.11
CA ALA A 47 17.04 -5.39 -15.06
C ALA A 47 18.10 -5.62 -13.96
N LEU A 48 17.68 -6.21 -12.83
CA LEU A 48 18.55 -6.52 -11.69
C LEU A 48 19.24 -7.89 -11.80
N PHE A 49 18.68 -8.83 -12.57
CA PHE A 49 19.17 -10.20 -12.65
C PHE A 49 20.08 -10.45 -13.85
N VAL A 50 19.75 -9.90 -15.03
CA VAL A 50 20.50 -10.18 -16.27
C VAL A 50 21.89 -9.56 -16.20
N GLY A 51 22.94 -10.36 -16.42
CA GLY A 51 24.35 -9.92 -16.38
C GLY A 51 24.86 -9.55 -14.98
N ALA A 52 24.20 -10.01 -13.91
CA ALA A 52 24.62 -9.93 -12.51
C ALA A 52 25.25 -8.58 -12.11
N PRO A 53 24.53 -7.47 -12.15
CA PRO A 53 25.08 -6.16 -11.88
C PRO A 53 25.64 -6.05 -10.46
N ARG A 54 26.50 -5.07 -10.22
CA ARG A 54 26.98 -4.73 -8.87
C ARG A 54 25.86 -4.08 -8.06
N ALA A 55 25.91 -4.14 -6.72
CA ALA A 55 24.93 -3.52 -5.83
C ALA A 55 24.69 -2.02 -6.12
N ARG A 56 25.76 -1.27 -6.48
CA ARG A 56 25.64 0.16 -6.88
C ARG A 56 24.78 0.35 -8.14
N THR A 57 24.92 -0.54 -9.11
CA THR A 57 24.08 -0.52 -10.31
C THR A 57 22.64 -0.93 -9.95
N GLY A 58 22.46 -1.90 -9.05
CA GLY A 58 21.14 -2.26 -8.53
C GLY A 58 20.46 -1.10 -7.80
N ALA A 59 21.21 -0.37 -6.98
CA ALA A 59 20.71 0.84 -6.31
C ALA A 59 20.23 1.89 -7.32
N TRP A 60 21.00 2.14 -8.37
CA TRP A 60 20.60 3.05 -9.44
C TRP A 60 19.33 2.61 -10.16
N VAL A 61 19.25 1.34 -10.54
CA VAL A 61 18.06 0.76 -11.18
C VAL A 61 16.83 0.89 -10.28
N GLY A 62 16.94 0.57 -9.00
CA GLY A 62 15.87 0.74 -8.02
C GLY A 62 15.47 2.21 -7.85
N PHE A 63 16.42 3.13 -7.80
CA PHE A 63 16.16 4.57 -7.69
C PHE A 63 15.39 5.11 -8.91
N VAL A 64 15.82 4.77 -10.12
CA VAL A 64 15.15 5.19 -11.37
C VAL A 64 13.75 4.61 -11.46
N PHE A 65 13.57 3.32 -11.11
CA PHE A 65 12.25 2.70 -11.00
C PHE A 65 11.37 3.46 -9.99
N GLY A 66 11.92 3.79 -8.82
CA GLY A 66 11.20 4.51 -7.78
C GLY A 66 10.75 5.90 -8.21
N LEU A 67 11.62 6.68 -8.86
CA LEU A 67 11.23 7.99 -9.39
C LEU A 67 10.15 7.86 -10.46
N ALA A 68 10.30 6.93 -11.41
CA ALA A 68 9.32 6.69 -12.46
C ALA A 68 7.97 6.20 -11.92
N PHE A 69 7.95 5.60 -10.74
CA PHE A 69 6.74 5.17 -10.05
C PHE A 69 6.13 6.27 -9.18
N PHE A 70 6.90 6.85 -8.25
CA PHE A 70 6.34 7.75 -7.22
C PHE A 70 6.09 9.18 -7.72
N VAL A 71 6.88 9.68 -8.68
CA VAL A 71 6.64 11.03 -9.21
C VAL A 71 5.24 11.14 -9.83
N PRO A 72 4.80 10.26 -10.74
CA PRO A 72 3.46 10.35 -11.29
C PRO A 72 2.34 9.82 -10.35
N LEU A 73 2.68 9.07 -9.29
CA LEU A 73 1.70 8.56 -8.32
C LEU A 73 1.24 9.62 -7.31
N LEU A 74 2.12 10.55 -6.92
CA LEU A 74 1.95 11.43 -5.77
C LEU A 74 1.79 12.94 -6.09
N PRO A 75 1.38 13.40 -7.28
CA PRO A 75 1.30 14.83 -7.60
C PRO A 75 0.28 15.56 -6.71
N TRP A 76 -0.68 14.83 -6.14
CA TRP A 76 -1.68 15.35 -5.23
C TRP A 76 -1.09 15.99 -3.96
N ILE A 77 0.13 15.60 -3.53
CA ILE A 77 0.82 16.24 -2.39
C ILE A 77 1.20 17.69 -2.70
N GLY A 78 1.47 18.00 -3.97
CA GLY A 78 1.92 19.33 -4.39
C GLY A 78 0.80 20.33 -4.75
N VAL A 79 -0.47 19.91 -4.74
CA VAL A 79 -1.59 20.70 -5.30
C VAL A 79 -1.67 22.11 -4.70
N TYR A 80 -1.53 22.25 -3.38
CA TYR A 80 -1.63 23.56 -2.71
C TYR A 80 -0.32 24.06 -2.08
N VAL A 81 0.68 23.17 -1.93
CA VAL A 81 1.95 23.48 -1.28
C VAL A 81 3.14 23.52 -2.24
N GLY A 82 2.87 23.36 -3.53
CA GLY A 82 3.86 23.39 -4.60
C GLY A 82 4.64 22.08 -4.81
N PRO A 83 5.52 22.04 -5.80
CA PRO A 83 6.15 20.80 -6.24
C PRO A 83 7.24 20.28 -5.29
N LEU A 84 7.81 21.13 -4.43
CA LEU A 84 8.96 20.76 -3.58
C LEU A 84 8.65 19.61 -2.61
N PRO A 85 7.58 19.64 -1.80
CA PRO A 85 7.25 18.53 -0.90
C PRO A 85 6.94 17.24 -1.65
N TRP A 86 6.23 17.31 -2.76
CA TRP A 86 5.93 16.18 -3.63
C TRP A 86 7.20 15.50 -4.17
N LEU A 87 8.08 16.28 -4.82
CA LEU A 87 9.31 15.74 -5.43
C LEU A 87 10.30 15.25 -4.37
N ALA A 88 10.40 15.94 -3.22
CA ALA A 88 11.21 15.51 -2.09
C ALA A 88 10.73 14.16 -1.54
N LEU A 89 9.43 14.00 -1.31
CA LEU A 89 8.88 12.72 -0.86
C LEU A 89 9.09 11.61 -1.90
N ALA A 90 8.81 11.89 -3.19
CA ALA A 90 9.04 10.92 -4.26
C ALA A 90 10.52 10.47 -4.33
N ALA A 91 11.47 11.39 -4.14
CA ALA A 91 12.91 11.08 -4.09
C ALA A 91 13.28 10.23 -2.86
N ILE A 92 12.72 10.54 -1.68
CA ILE A 92 12.93 9.72 -0.46
C ILE A 92 12.41 8.30 -0.68
N LEU A 93 11.21 8.16 -1.23
CA LEU A 93 10.60 6.85 -1.52
C LEU A 93 11.39 6.09 -2.58
N ALA A 94 11.92 6.78 -3.60
CA ALA A 94 12.84 6.19 -4.57
C ALA A 94 14.15 5.73 -3.92
N GLY A 95 14.61 6.40 -2.85
CA GLY A 95 15.74 5.97 -2.02
C GLY A 95 15.53 4.60 -1.38
N TYR A 96 14.32 4.30 -0.90
CA TYR A 96 13.97 2.95 -0.41
C TYR A 96 14.07 1.91 -1.53
N LEU A 97 13.64 2.25 -2.74
CA LEU A 97 13.75 1.35 -3.88
C LEU A 97 15.19 1.23 -4.39
N ALA A 98 16.05 2.24 -4.18
CA ALA A 98 17.49 2.11 -4.36
C ALA A 98 18.08 1.08 -3.38
N LEU A 99 17.68 1.14 -2.10
CA LEU A 99 18.06 0.13 -1.11
C LEU A 99 17.58 -1.27 -1.52
N PHE A 100 16.33 -1.40 -1.96
CA PHE A 100 15.81 -2.65 -2.53
C PHE A 100 16.70 -3.17 -3.65
N GLY A 101 17.00 -2.35 -4.66
CA GLY A 101 17.82 -2.75 -5.81
C GLY A 101 19.24 -3.20 -5.41
N ALA A 102 19.85 -2.55 -4.40
CA ALA A 102 21.13 -2.96 -3.85
C ALA A 102 21.04 -4.33 -3.15
N ILE A 103 20.03 -4.55 -2.30
CA ILE A 103 19.81 -5.81 -1.59
C ILE A 103 19.50 -6.93 -2.59
N ALA A 104 18.55 -6.72 -3.49
CA ALA A 104 18.11 -7.71 -4.46
C ALA A 104 19.24 -8.22 -5.35
N THR A 105 20.14 -7.35 -5.84
CA THR A 105 21.32 -7.78 -6.63
C THR A 105 22.29 -8.65 -5.84
N VAL A 106 22.27 -8.59 -4.53
CA VAL A 106 23.11 -9.44 -3.67
C VAL A 106 22.41 -10.76 -3.38
N THR A 107 21.15 -10.70 -2.96
CA THR A 107 20.36 -11.87 -2.53
C THR A 107 19.94 -12.78 -3.68
N MET A 108 19.64 -12.23 -4.87
CA MET A 108 19.30 -13.03 -6.06
C MET A 108 20.46 -13.88 -6.62
N ARG A 109 21.65 -13.84 -6.02
CA ARG A 109 22.73 -14.81 -6.30
C ARG A 109 22.55 -16.13 -5.59
N LEU A 110 21.65 -16.18 -4.63
CA LEU A 110 21.24 -17.38 -3.93
C LEU A 110 20.31 -18.24 -4.82
N PRO A 111 20.13 -19.53 -4.52
CA PRO A 111 19.21 -20.38 -5.26
C PRO A 111 17.79 -19.81 -5.30
N VAL A 112 17.07 -20.04 -6.39
CA VAL A 112 15.69 -19.56 -6.62
C VAL A 112 15.58 -18.01 -6.49
N PRO A 113 16.21 -17.25 -7.40
CA PRO A 113 16.26 -15.78 -7.36
C PRO A 113 14.91 -15.07 -7.16
N PRO A 114 13.76 -15.56 -7.72
CA PRO A 114 12.47 -14.92 -7.49
C PRO A 114 12.05 -14.84 -6.01
N VAL A 115 12.37 -15.86 -5.21
CA VAL A 115 12.06 -15.86 -3.78
C VAL A 115 12.82 -14.75 -3.07
N TRP A 116 14.12 -14.59 -3.36
CA TRP A 116 14.96 -13.56 -2.76
C TRP A 116 14.61 -12.15 -3.20
N PHE A 117 14.16 -11.99 -4.45
CA PHE A 117 13.58 -10.75 -4.94
C PHE A 117 12.33 -10.39 -4.13
N THR A 118 11.42 -11.35 -3.97
CA THR A 118 10.14 -11.17 -3.27
C THR A 118 10.33 -10.80 -1.81
N VAL A 119 11.13 -11.55 -1.04
CA VAL A 119 11.32 -11.24 0.38
C VAL A 119 12.08 -9.92 0.57
N SER A 120 12.98 -9.56 -0.36
CA SER A 120 13.64 -8.24 -0.36
C SER A 120 12.65 -7.11 -0.67
N TRP A 121 11.66 -7.35 -1.53
CA TRP A 121 10.58 -6.41 -1.83
C TRP A 121 9.73 -6.15 -0.60
N VAL A 122 9.26 -7.22 0.07
CA VAL A 122 8.47 -7.12 1.31
C VAL A 122 9.25 -6.39 2.41
N LEU A 123 10.53 -6.71 2.60
CA LEU A 123 11.40 -6.01 3.56
C LEU A 123 11.37 -4.50 3.34
N VAL A 124 11.53 -4.04 2.11
CA VAL A 124 11.63 -2.60 1.80
C VAL A 124 10.25 -1.93 1.84
N GLU A 125 9.18 -2.61 1.40
CA GLU A 125 7.81 -2.10 1.62
C GLU A 125 7.50 -1.94 3.11
N ALA A 126 7.85 -2.92 3.95
CA ALA A 126 7.67 -2.86 5.40
C ALA A 126 8.47 -1.71 6.03
N LEU A 127 9.75 -1.58 5.67
CA LEU A 127 10.60 -0.50 6.17
C LEU A 127 10.03 0.88 5.82
N ARG A 128 9.59 1.09 4.58
CA ARG A 128 8.95 2.31 4.10
C ARG A 128 7.62 2.59 4.80
N SER A 129 6.89 1.54 5.17
CA SER A 129 5.59 1.63 5.85
C SER A 129 5.71 1.88 7.35
N ALA A 130 6.93 1.83 7.92
CA ALA A 130 7.18 2.00 9.35
C ALA A 130 8.07 3.20 9.70
N PHE A 131 8.99 3.59 8.82
CA PHE A 131 10.01 4.61 9.08
C PHE A 131 10.16 5.57 7.89
N PRO A 132 10.48 6.87 8.13
CA PRO A 132 10.43 7.61 9.39
C PRO A 132 8.99 8.04 9.74
N PHE A 133 8.79 8.64 10.91
CA PHE A 133 7.54 9.30 11.35
C PHE A 133 6.29 8.40 11.28
N GLY A 134 6.43 7.10 11.50
CA GLY A 134 5.35 6.12 11.37
C GLY A 134 5.20 5.51 9.98
N GLY A 135 6.02 5.96 9.00
CA GLY A 135 6.09 5.44 7.65
C GLY A 135 5.11 6.07 6.66
N PHE A 136 5.27 5.65 5.40
CA PHE A 136 4.42 6.07 4.28
C PHE A 136 4.03 4.82 3.46
N PRO A 137 2.95 4.09 3.84
CA PRO A 137 2.52 2.86 3.17
C PRO A 137 1.84 3.10 1.82
N TRP A 138 1.56 4.35 1.45
CA TRP A 138 0.98 4.72 0.17
C TRP A 138 1.81 4.17 -1.00
N GLY A 139 1.16 3.64 -2.04
CA GLY A 139 1.86 2.99 -3.14
C GLY A 139 2.40 1.59 -2.80
N ARG A 140 1.87 0.89 -1.76
CA ARG A 140 2.11 -0.53 -1.55
C ARG A 140 1.54 -1.32 -2.73
N THR A 141 2.28 -2.29 -3.25
CA THR A 141 1.90 -3.07 -4.45
C THR A 141 0.51 -3.70 -4.33
N ALA A 142 0.11 -4.12 -3.13
CA ALA A 142 -1.21 -4.68 -2.87
C ALA A 142 -2.37 -3.77 -3.34
N PHE A 143 -2.23 -2.45 -3.21
CA PHE A 143 -3.28 -1.50 -3.55
C PHE A 143 -3.48 -1.29 -5.07
N SER A 144 -2.62 -1.87 -5.89
CA SER A 144 -2.77 -1.92 -7.35
C SER A 144 -3.59 -3.14 -7.83
N GLN A 145 -4.07 -4.01 -6.91
CA GLN A 145 -4.62 -5.32 -7.25
C GLN A 145 -6.13 -5.44 -7.01
N VAL A 146 -6.83 -4.33 -6.81
CA VAL A 146 -8.27 -4.35 -6.47
C VAL A 146 -9.15 -5.00 -7.53
N ASP A 147 -8.76 -4.92 -8.80
CA ASP A 147 -9.42 -5.61 -9.92
C ASP A 147 -8.62 -6.84 -10.38
N GLY A 148 -7.57 -7.21 -9.64
CA GLY A 148 -6.66 -8.30 -10.00
C GLY A 148 -7.06 -9.64 -9.41
N PRO A 149 -6.74 -10.75 -10.10
CA PRO A 149 -7.10 -12.10 -9.63
C PRO A 149 -6.36 -12.53 -8.36
N LEU A 150 -5.35 -11.79 -7.92
CA LEU A 150 -4.60 -12.07 -6.71
C LEU A 150 -5.21 -11.42 -5.46
N LEU A 151 -6.21 -10.55 -5.60
CA LEU A 151 -6.85 -9.85 -4.48
C LEU A 151 -7.24 -10.76 -3.31
N PRO A 152 -7.81 -11.97 -3.52
CA PRO A 152 -8.15 -12.88 -2.42
C PRO A 152 -6.98 -13.30 -1.52
N LEU A 153 -5.71 -13.17 -1.97
CA LEU A 153 -4.54 -13.39 -1.11
C LEU A 153 -4.53 -12.46 0.11
N ALA A 154 -5.16 -11.30 0.02
CA ALA A 154 -5.27 -10.37 1.14
C ALA A 154 -5.97 -11.00 2.34
N SER A 155 -7.00 -11.83 2.15
CA SER A 155 -7.72 -12.52 3.24
C SER A 155 -6.89 -13.62 3.93
N VAL A 156 -5.82 -14.10 3.27
CA VAL A 156 -4.96 -15.20 3.76
C VAL A 156 -3.69 -14.65 4.44
N LEU A 157 -2.98 -13.74 3.77
CA LEU A 157 -1.66 -13.26 4.17
C LEU A 157 -1.59 -11.74 4.36
N GLY A 158 -2.72 -11.05 4.27
CA GLY A 158 -2.80 -9.60 4.38
C GLY A 158 -2.27 -8.87 3.13
N ALA A 159 -2.29 -7.55 3.18
CA ALA A 159 -1.73 -6.71 2.11
C ALA A 159 -0.24 -7.00 1.84
N PRO A 160 0.63 -7.30 2.84
CA PRO A 160 2.00 -7.74 2.59
C PRO A 160 2.09 -9.02 1.77
N GLY A 161 1.21 -9.99 2.04
CA GLY A 161 1.16 -11.24 1.30
C GLY A 161 0.67 -11.07 -0.14
N LEU A 162 -0.27 -10.17 -0.37
CA LEU A 162 -0.71 -9.79 -1.71
C LEU A 162 0.43 -9.13 -2.50
N SER A 163 1.16 -8.18 -1.89
CA SER A 163 2.38 -7.59 -2.49
C SER A 163 3.42 -8.66 -2.83
N ALA A 164 3.65 -9.61 -1.92
CA ALA A 164 4.57 -10.74 -2.13
C ALA A 164 4.12 -11.63 -3.30
N GLY A 165 2.81 -11.92 -3.41
CA GLY A 165 2.24 -12.71 -4.50
C GLY A 165 2.50 -12.07 -5.87
N VAL A 166 2.27 -10.78 -6.01
CA VAL A 166 2.54 -10.02 -7.25
C VAL A 166 4.04 -10.04 -7.59
N ALA A 167 4.90 -9.79 -6.60
CA ALA A 167 6.35 -9.79 -6.79
C ALA A 167 6.88 -11.18 -7.18
N LEU A 168 6.40 -12.23 -6.52
CA LEU A 168 6.79 -13.61 -6.80
C LEU A 168 6.35 -14.02 -8.20
N PHE A 169 5.11 -13.71 -8.56
CA PHE A 169 4.56 -14.05 -9.88
C PHE A 169 5.35 -13.35 -11.00
N GLY A 170 5.48 -12.02 -10.94
CA GLY A 170 6.18 -11.25 -11.96
C GLY A 170 7.65 -11.64 -12.11
N SER A 171 8.37 -11.81 -10.99
CA SER A 171 9.78 -12.22 -11.01
C SER A 171 9.98 -13.65 -11.49
N SER A 172 9.06 -14.58 -11.18
CA SER A 172 9.12 -15.99 -11.63
C SER A 172 8.92 -16.10 -13.12
N VAL A 173 7.94 -15.39 -13.69
CA VAL A 173 7.71 -15.33 -15.15
C VAL A 173 8.95 -14.75 -15.86
N ALA A 174 9.47 -13.63 -15.35
CA ALA A 174 10.66 -13.01 -15.93
C ALA A 174 11.89 -13.94 -15.85
N TRP A 175 12.07 -14.67 -14.74
CA TRP A 175 13.15 -15.64 -14.58
C TRP A 175 13.02 -16.78 -15.58
N LEU A 176 11.83 -17.36 -15.74
CA LEU A 176 11.58 -18.39 -16.73
C LEU A 176 11.92 -17.91 -18.15
N LEU A 177 11.46 -16.72 -18.54
CA LEU A 177 11.76 -16.14 -19.84
C LEU A 177 13.26 -15.98 -20.06
N VAL A 178 14.01 -15.49 -19.06
CA VAL A 178 15.48 -15.35 -19.15
C VAL A 178 16.14 -16.72 -19.32
N VAL A 179 15.69 -17.76 -18.60
CA VAL A 179 16.24 -19.12 -18.72
C VAL A 179 15.96 -19.70 -20.11
N LEU A 180 14.73 -19.56 -20.62
CA LEU A 180 14.33 -20.04 -21.94
C LEU A 180 15.11 -19.36 -23.06
N VAL A 181 15.24 -18.02 -23.02
CA VAL A 181 16.03 -17.27 -24.02
C VAL A 181 17.50 -17.71 -24.00
N ARG A 182 18.09 -17.94 -22.83
CA ARG A 182 19.47 -18.45 -22.73
C ARG A 182 19.60 -19.86 -23.28
N ALA A 183 18.64 -20.74 -23.00
CA ALA A 183 18.62 -22.10 -23.54
C ALA A 183 18.52 -22.08 -25.09
N TYR A 184 17.58 -21.30 -25.62
CA TYR A 184 17.40 -21.16 -27.08
C TYR A 184 18.66 -20.64 -27.79
N ARG A 185 19.30 -19.58 -27.26
CA ARG A 185 20.54 -19.05 -27.85
C ARG A 185 21.69 -20.05 -27.86
N ARG A 186 21.78 -20.95 -26.86
CA ARG A 186 22.81 -22.02 -26.83
C ARG A 186 22.58 -23.07 -27.91
N THR A 187 21.32 -23.39 -28.21
CA THR A 187 21.01 -24.40 -29.24
C THR A 187 21.15 -23.83 -30.65
N SER A 188 20.85 -22.54 -30.86
CA SER A 188 20.83 -21.94 -32.21
C SER A 188 22.22 -21.49 -32.70
N THR A 189 23.20 -21.27 -31.82
CA THR A 189 24.51 -20.75 -32.23
C THR A 189 25.58 -21.80 -32.38
N GLY A 190 25.36 -23.08 -32.00
CA GLY A 190 26.32 -24.16 -32.10
C GLY A 190 27.69 -23.92 -31.43
N THR A 191 27.87 -22.74 -30.87
CA THR A 191 29.11 -22.29 -30.22
C THR A 191 29.10 -22.71 -28.77
N THR A 192 30.07 -23.53 -28.37
CA THR A 192 30.44 -23.70 -26.96
C THR A 192 30.90 -22.34 -26.46
N TRP A 193 30.08 -21.69 -25.70
CA TRP A 193 30.37 -20.39 -25.10
C TRP A 193 31.50 -20.56 -24.09
N THR A 194 32.70 -20.09 -24.41
CA THR A 194 33.77 -19.94 -23.43
C THR A 194 33.41 -18.75 -22.54
N PRO A 195 33.35 -18.92 -21.21
CA PRO A 195 33.09 -17.81 -20.31
C PRO A 195 34.12 -16.72 -20.51
N ILE A 196 33.69 -15.47 -20.66
CA ILE A 196 34.58 -14.31 -20.59
C ILE A 196 35.20 -14.35 -19.18
N PRO A 197 36.56 -14.37 -19.06
CA PRO A 197 37.22 -14.64 -17.78
C PRO A 197 36.89 -13.69 -16.64
N ASP A 198 36.31 -12.52 -16.93
CA ASP A 198 36.06 -11.45 -15.94
C ASP A 198 34.59 -11.27 -15.56
N SER A 199 33.67 -12.14 -15.99
CA SER A 199 32.28 -12.07 -15.54
C SER A 199 32.08 -12.97 -14.31
N GLU A 200 32.25 -12.42 -13.09
CA GLU A 200 31.82 -13.04 -11.83
C GLU A 200 30.28 -13.09 -11.73
N GLY A 201 29.62 -13.67 -12.73
CA GLY A 201 28.19 -13.97 -12.70
C GLY A 201 27.93 -15.30 -11.98
N PRO A 202 26.73 -15.53 -11.41
CA PRO A 202 26.38 -16.82 -10.86
C PRO A 202 26.55 -17.89 -11.95
N VAL A 203 27.49 -18.84 -11.72
CA VAL A 203 27.68 -20.01 -12.56
C VAL A 203 26.44 -20.88 -12.39
N LEU A 204 25.55 -20.82 -13.38
CA LEU A 204 24.45 -21.78 -13.43
C LEU A 204 25.06 -23.16 -13.74
N PRO A 205 24.65 -24.23 -13.02
CA PRO A 205 25.20 -25.56 -13.23
C PRO A 205 25.01 -26.01 -14.68
N GLU A 206 25.99 -26.73 -15.23
CA GLU A 206 26.09 -27.16 -16.63
C GLU A 206 24.93 -28.01 -17.19
N ARG A 207 24.01 -28.45 -16.33
CA ARG A 207 22.83 -29.24 -16.75
C ARG A 207 21.66 -28.31 -17.05
N SER A 208 21.55 -27.86 -18.30
CA SER A 208 20.45 -27.02 -18.80
C SER A 208 19.05 -27.55 -18.47
N SER A 209 18.85 -28.87 -18.47
CA SER A 209 17.58 -29.51 -18.10
C SER A 209 17.19 -29.33 -16.62
N GLY A 210 18.15 -29.34 -15.71
CA GLY A 210 17.86 -29.13 -14.28
C GLY A 210 17.43 -27.70 -13.95
N VAL A 211 18.09 -26.70 -14.54
CA VAL A 211 17.75 -25.29 -14.33
C VAL A 211 16.39 -24.94 -14.92
N VAL A 212 16.07 -25.47 -16.12
CA VAL A 212 14.74 -25.31 -16.72
C VAL A 212 13.67 -25.96 -15.85
N ARG A 213 13.91 -27.17 -15.34
CA ARG A 213 12.97 -27.84 -14.40
C ARG A 213 12.75 -27.03 -13.13
N ILE A 214 13.81 -26.52 -12.50
CA ILE A 214 13.70 -25.69 -11.29
C ILE A 214 12.93 -24.39 -11.60
N ALA A 215 13.21 -23.74 -12.73
CA ALA A 215 12.51 -22.53 -13.14
C ALA A 215 11.02 -22.80 -13.42
N THR A 216 10.69 -23.86 -14.15
CA THR A 216 9.29 -24.24 -14.42
C THR A 216 8.56 -24.64 -13.15
N THR A 217 9.21 -25.38 -12.25
CA THR A 217 8.62 -25.73 -10.94
C THR A 217 8.38 -24.48 -10.09
N ALA A 218 9.33 -23.54 -10.02
CA ALA A 218 9.16 -22.29 -9.27
C ALA A 218 8.02 -21.42 -9.85
N VAL A 219 7.91 -21.36 -11.19
CA VAL A 219 6.78 -20.68 -11.84
C VAL A 219 5.46 -21.41 -11.57
N ALA A 220 5.45 -22.74 -11.63
CA ALA A 220 4.27 -23.54 -11.32
C ALA A 220 3.82 -23.30 -9.86
N ILE A 221 4.75 -23.28 -8.90
CA ILE A 221 4.46 -22.96 -7.50
C ILE A 221 3.94 -21.51 -7.38
N ALA A 222 4.56 -20.55 -8.06
CA ALA A 222 4.13 -19.15 -8.04
C ALA A 222 2.74 -18.93 -8.67
N LEU A 223 2.34 -19.79 -9.60
CA LEU A 223 1.00 -19.79 -10.21
C LEU A 223 -0.02 -20.56 -9.36
N LEU A 224 0.38 -21.70 -8.82
CA LEU A 224 -0.51 -22.58 -8.06
C LEU A 224 -0.74 -22.11 -6.62
N ALA A 225 0.24 -21.44 -6.00
CA ALA A 225 0.10 -20.94 -4.64
C ALA A 225 -1.03 -19.90 -4.49
N PRO A 226 -1.19 -18.91 -5.40
CA PRO A 226 -2.35 -18.03 -5.41
C PRO A 226 -3.67 -18.79 -5.63
N ILE A 227 -3.69 -19.73 -6.59
CA ILE A 227 -4.87 -20.55 -6.87
C ILE A 227 -5.24 -21.41 -5.66
N ALA A 228 -4.26 -22.03 -5.02
CA ALA A 228 -4.47 -22.79 -3.79
C ALA A 228 -4.92 -21.91 -2.63
N ALA A 229 -4.38 -20.69 -2.50
CA ALA A 229 -4.79 -19.71 -1.50
C ALA A 229 -6.23 -19.25 -1.77
N ILE A 230 -6.59 -18.98 -3.02
CA ILE A 230 -7.96 -18.65 -3.44
C ILE A 230 -8.91 -19.84 -3.16
N ALA A 231 -8.49 -21.06 -3.43
CA ALA A 231 -9.27 -22.26 -3.15
C ALA A 231 -9.36 -22.57 -1.64
N ALA A 232 -8.35 -22.15 -0.88
CA ALA A 232 -8.32 -22.27 0.59
C ALA A 232 -8.99 -21.07 1.30
N THR A 233 -9.30 -19.97 0.58
CA THR A 233 -10.24 -18.99 1.11
C THR A 233 -11.53 -19.74 1.33
N PRO A 234 -11.95 -19.92 2.60
CA PRO A 234 -13.19 -20.63 2.84
C PRO A 234 -14.26 -19.96 2.00
N ALA A 235 -15.10 -20.75 1.40
CA ALA A 235 -16.37 -20.29 0.87
C ALA A 235 -17.21 -19.51 1.91
N SER A 236 -16.71 -19.34 3.12
CA SER A 236 -17.19 -18.52 4.20
C SER A 236 -17.15 -17.01 3.96
N LEU A 237 -16.26 -16.49 3.09
CA LEU A 237 -16.37 -15.08 2.67
C LEU A 237 -17.60 -14.87 1.77
N ASP A 238 -18.04 -15.93 1.09
CA ASP A 238 -19.15 -15.90 0.14
C ASP A 238 -20.42 -16.56 0.70
N ARG A 239 -20.32 -17.28 1.82
CA ARG A 239 -21.38 -18.18 2.31
C ARG A 239 -21.77 -18.07 3.77
N ASN A 240 -21.08 -17.29 4.56
CA ASN A 240 -21.74 -16.86 5.77
C ASN A 240 -22.82 -15.89 5.32
N ILE A 241 -24.01 -16.46 5.12
CA ILE A 241 -25.23 -15.69 5.14
C ILE A 241 -25.10 -14.91 6.43
N ALA A 242 -24.73 -13.63 6.31
CA ALA A 242 -24.69 -12.74 7.44
C ALA A 242 -26.04 -12.89 8.11
N THR A 243 -26.05 -13.48 9.29
CA THR A 243 -27.30 -13.69 10.03
C THR A 243 -27.93 -12.37 10.41
N THR A 244 -27.11 -11.31 10.35
CA THR A 244 -27.48 -9.93 10.66
C THR A 244 -26.97 -8.98 9.57
N SER A 245 -27.71 -7.91 9.35
CA SER A 245 -27.32 -6.85 8.42
C SER A 245 -27.75 -5.49 8.99
N ALA A 246 -26.99 -4.44 8.66
CA ALA A 246 -27.37 -3.06 8.99
C ALA A 246 -27.68 -2.27 7.73
N ARG A 247 -28.69 -1.42 7.79
CA ARG A 247 -28.95 -0.41 6.75
C ARG A 247 -28.24 0.88 7.10
N ILE A 248 -27.51 1.43 6.17
CA ILE A 248 -26.77 2.66 6.40
C ILE A 248 -27.10 3.75 5.38
N GLY A 249 -26.91 5.00 5.79
CA GLY A 249 -26.84 6.14 4.91
C GLY A 249 -25.47 6.82 5.05
N ALA A 250 -24.63 6.78 4.01
CA ALA A 250 -23.38 7.52 4.00
C ALA A 250 -23.58 8.87 3.30
N VAL A 251 -23.41 9.95 4.03
CA VAL A 251 -23.70 11.31 3.57
C VAL A 251 -22.42 11.98 3.08
N GLN A 252 -22.45 12.49 1.87
CA GLN A 252 -21.46 13.38 1.27
C GLN A 252 -22.06 14.78 1.17
N GLY A 253 -21.73 15.68 2.10
CA GLY A 253 -22.28 17.03 2.13
C GLY A 253 -21.65 17.99 1.13
N ASN A 254 -20.42 17.67 0.66
CA ASN A 254 -19.58 18.52 -0.17
C ASN A 254 -19.03 19.75 0.56
N VAL A 255 -18.06 20.42 -0.06
CA VAL A 255 -17.44 21.66 0.44
C VAL A 255 -17.76 22.83 -0.50
N PRO A 256 -17.97 24.05 0.03
CA PRO A 256 -18.30 25.20 -0.82
C PRO A 256 -17.20 25.61 -1.79
N ARG A 257 -15.94 25.48 -1.39
CA ARG A 257 -14.75 25.87 -2.16
C ARG A 257 -13.59 24.91 -1.93
N LEU A 258 -12.73 24.78 -2.96
CA LEU A 258 -11.44 24.12 -2.86
C LEU A 258 -10.40 25.04 -2.24
N GLY A 259 -9.48 24.50 -1.43
CA GLY A 259 -8.35 25.25 -0.89
C GLY A 259 -7.98 24.89 0.55
N LEU A 260 -6.96 25.58 1.09
CA LEU A 260 -6.44 25.38 2.44
C LEU A 260 -7.14 26.23 3.52
N ASP A 261 -8.06 27.11 3.13
CA ASP A 261 -8.77 27.98 4.07
C ASP A 261 -10.00 27.29 4.65
N PHE A 262 -9.76 26.36 5.56
CA PHE A 262 -10.80 25.57 6.23
C PHE A 262 -11.60 26.39 7.24
N ASN A 263 -10.96 27.34 7.92
CA ASN A 263 -11.59 28.07 9.01
C ASN A 263 -12.79 28.90 8.54
N ALA A 264 -12.70 29.50 7.35
CA ALA A 264 -13.79 30.26 6.75
C ALA A 264 -14.95 29.39 6.24
N GLN A 265 -14.77 28.06 6.14
CA GLN A 265 -15.75 27.16 5.55
C GLN A 265 -16.40 26.19 6.53
N ARG A 266 -15.89 26.09 7.77
CA ARG A 266 -16.35 25.12 8.79
C ARG A 266 -17.86 25.09 8.95
N ARG A 267 -18.48 26.26 9.07
CA ARG A 267 -19.94 26.38 9.24
C ARG A 267 -20.68 25.87 8.01
N ALA A 268 -20.27 26.29 6.82
CA ALA A 268 -20.90 25.89 5.57
C ALA A 268 -20.75 24.40 5.27
N VAL A 269 -19.66 23.76 5.72
CA VAL A 269 -19.49 22.29 5.64
C VAL A 269 -20.49 21.57 6.52
N LEU A 270 -20.64 22.00 7.80
CA LEU A 270 -21.67 21.47 8.69
C LEU A 270 -23.07 21.64 8.11
N ASP A 271 -23.42 22.87 7.70
CA ASP A 271 -24.74 23.18 7.11
C ASP A 271 -25.05 22.31 5.88
N ASN A 272 -24.04 22.00 5.05
CA ASN A 272 -24.21 21.13 3.90
C ASN A 272 -24.54 19.68 4.33
N HIS A 273 -23.85 19.13 5.33
CA HIS A 273 -24.12 17.79 5.83
C HIS A 273 -25.49 17.71 6.50
N VAL A 274 -25.84 18.70 7.31
CA VAL A 274 -27.18 18.82 7.93
C VAL A 274 -28.26 18.87 6.85
N ARG A 275 -28.13 19.77 5.87
CA ARG A 275 -29.11 19.93 4.78
C ARG A 275 -29.29 18.66 3.98
N THR A 276 -28.19 17.97 3.64
CA THR A 276 -28.25 16.72 2.89
C THR A 276 -28.92 15.62 3.70
N THR A 277 -28.67 15.56 5.02
CA THR A 277 -29.30 14.60 5.93
C THR A 277 -30.78 14.91 6.14
N MET A 278 -31.17 16.18 6.27
CA MET A 278 -32.57 16.57 6.35
C MET A 278 -33.35 16.20 5.07
N ALA A 279 -32.73 16.39 3.89
CA ALA A 279 -33.33 15.96 2.62
C ALA A 279 -33.50 14.43 2.56
N TYR A 280 -32.53 13.69 3.12
CA TYR A 280 -32.61 12.23 3.24
C TYR A 280 -33.77 11.82 4.17
N GLY A 281 -33.95 12.51 5.31
CA GLY A 281 -35.11 12.32 6.19
C GLY A 281 -36.44 12.52 5.46
N GLY A 282 -36.59 13.58 4.68
CA GLY A 282 -37.77 13.81 3.85
C GLY A 282 -38.02 12.72 2.80
N ALA A 283 -36.95 12.12 2.24
CA ALA A 283 -37.07 10.98 1.34
C ALA A 283 -37.52 9.69 2.06
N ILE A 284 -37.12 9.51 3.33
CA ILE A 284 -37.60 8.40 4.20
C ILE A 284 -39.08 8.60 4.49
N ASP A 285 -39.50 9.78 4.94
CA ASP A 285 -40.88 10.09 5.29
C ASP A 285 -41.85 9.91 4.10
N SER A 286 -41.37 10.24 2.90
CA SER A 286 -42.15 10.04 1.65
C SER A 286 -42.11 8.61 1.12
N GLY A 287 -41.40 7.68 1.76
CA GLY A 287 -41.26 6.28 1.33
C GLY A 287 -40.39 6.08 0.08
N GLN A 288 -39.62 7.08 -0.31
CA GLN A 288 -38.70 6.99 -1.47
C GLN A 288 -37.44 6.19 -1.16
N THR A 289 -37.08 6.09 0.11
CA THR A 289 -35.94 5.31 0.58
C THR A 289 -36.26 4.64 1.92
N GLU A 290 -35.51 3.56 2.22
CA GLU A 290 -35.68 2.82 3.48
C GLU A 290 -35.03 3.54 4.65
N GLN A 291 -35.60 3.36 5.84
CA GLN A 291 -35.09 3.84 7.10
C GLN A 291 -33.72 3.22 7.41
N PRO A 292 -32.67 4.00 7.70
CA PRO A 292 -31.37 3.47 8.10
C PRO A 292 -31.35 3.01 9.57
N ASP A 293 -30.43 2.11 9.91
CA ASP A 293 -30.07 1.82 11.30
C ASP A 293 -29.20 2.94 11.88
N PHE A 294 -28.32 3.53 11.06
CA PHE A 294 -27.49 4.71 11.40
C PHE A 294 -26.98 5.41 10.15
N VAL A 295 -26.52 6.64 10.33
CA VAL A 295 -25.97 7.50 9.27
C VAL A 295 -24.50 7.76 9.52
N LEU A 296 -23.70 7.86 8.45
CA LEU A 296 -22.25 8.02 8.49
C LEU A 296 -21.87 9.36 7.85
N TRP A 297 -21.29 10.24 8.62
CA TRP A 297 -20.76 11.53 8.14
C TRP A 297 -19.22 11.46 8.03
N PRO A 298 -18.61 12.12 7.03
CA PRO A 298 -17.18 12.07 6.79
C PRO A 298 -16.33 12.74 7.89
N GLU A 299 -15.03 12.57 7.77
CA GLU A 299 -14.04 13.32 8.54
C GLU A 299 -14.24 14.83 8.34
N ASN A 300 -14.18 15.60 9.40
CA ASN A 300 -14.39 17.06 9.39
C ASN A 300 -15.77 17.49 8.82
N ALA A 301 -16.79 16.66 8.95
CA ALA A 301 -18.16 17.08 8.64
C ALA A 301 -18.61 18.22 9.57
N SER A 302 -18.11 18.25 10.80
CA SER A 302 -18.22 19.37 11.72
C SER A 302 -16.85 19.69 12.35
N ASP A 303 -16.14 20.67 11.82
CA ASP A 303 -14.94 21.23 12.46
C ASP A 303 -15.28 22.21 13.61
N ILE A 304 -16.56 22.44 13.83
CA ILE A 304 -17.09 23.14 14.99
C ILE A 304 -17.46 22.07 16.01
N SER A 305 -16.68 21.99 17.11
CA SER A 305 -16.93 21.00 18.16
C SER A 305 -18.36 21.12 18.71
N PRO A 306 -19.21 20.10 18.51
CA PRO A 306 -20.58 20.14 19.06
C PRO A 306 -20.62 19.99 20.58
N LEU A 307 -19.48 19.65 21.21
CA LEU A 307 -19.36 19.60 22.67
C LEU A 307 -19.18 20.99 23.27
N ASP A 308 -18.66 21.95 22.49
CA ASP A 308 -18.36 23.31 22.92
C ASP A 308 -19.31 24.35 22.31
N ASN A 309 -20.11 23.98 21.27
CA ASN A 309 -21.00 24.87 20.53
C ASN A 309 -22.42 24.32 20.48
N ALA A 310 -23.31 24.93 21.24
CA ALA A 310 -24.69 24.50 21.40
C ALA A 310 -25.51 24.57 20.09
N ASP A 311 -25.21 25.51 19.19
CA ASP A 311 -25.86 25.64 17.88
C ASP A 311 -25.44 24.49 16.94
N ALA A 312 -24.16 24.11 16.92
CA ALA A 312 -23.70 22.95 16.16
C ALA A 312 -24.34 21.64 16.72
N ALA A 313 -24.39 21.52 18.05
CA ALA A 313 -25.07 20.38 18.70
C ALA A 313 -26.56 20.31 18.32
N ALA A 314 -27.26 21.44 18.33
CA ALA A 314 -28.68 21.51 17.97
C ALA A 314 -28.95 21.09 16.51
N GLU A 315 -28.10 21.50 15.58
CA GLU A 315 -28.22 21.14 14.17
C GLU A 315 -27.94 19.64 13.91
N ILE A 316 -26.91 19.07 14.56
CA ILE A 316 -26.63 17.64 14.48
C ILE A 316 -27.77 16.83 15.10
N THR A 317 -28.34 17.32 16.24
CA THR A 317 -29.52 16.70 16.86
C THR A 317 -30.70 16.72 15.91
N ALA A 318 -31.03 17.86 15.29
CA ALA A 318 -32.11 17.97 14.33
C ALA A 318 -31.92 17.06 13.11
N ALA A 319 -30.68 16.93 12.61
CA ALA A 319 -30.36 16.01 11.52
C ALA A 319 -30.56 14.53 11.93
N SER A 320 -30.14 14.15 13.15
CA SER A 320 -30.35 12.79 13.69
C SER A 320 -31.83 12.46 13.89
N GLU A 321 -32.59 13.42 14.41
CA GLU A 321 -34.05 13.28 14.59
C GLU A 321 -34.78 13.19 13.24
N ALA A 322 -34.36 13.95 12.23
CA ALA A 322 -34.97 13.92 10.90
C ALA A 322 -34.84 12.55 10.21
N VAL A 323 -33.77 11.81 10.47
CA VAL A 323 -33.58 10.47 9.94
C VAL A 323 -33.97 9.39 10.96
N ASP A 324 -34.42 9.75 12.16
CA ASP A 324 -34.73 8.87 13.29
C ASP A 324 -33.67 7.75 13.46
N ALA A 325 -32.41 8.14 13.47
CA ALA A 325 -31.27 7.23 13.57
C ALA A 325 -30.01 7.96 14.10
N PRO A 326 -29.11 7.27 14.81
CA PRO A 326 -27.82 7.84 15.20
C PRO A 326 -26.97 8.24 14.01
N ILE A 327 -26.17 9.30 14.18
CA ILE A 327 -25.21 9.76 13.19
C ILE A 327 -23.79 9.61 13.74
N LEU A 328 -22.90 8.96 12.98
CA LEU A 328 -21.46 8.98 13.27
C LEU A 328 -20.85 10.24 12.67
N VAL A 329 -20.52 11.21 13.50
CA VAL A 329 -20.12 12.56 13.09
C VAL A 329 -18.60 12.70 13.18
N GLY A 330 -17.92 12.93 12.06
CA GLY A 330 -16.49 13.31 12.07
C GLY A 330 -16.34 14.78 12.50
N THR A 331 -15.59 15.01 13.58
CA THR A 331 -15.46 16.33 14.21
C THR A 331 -14.08 16.54 14.83
N LEU A 332 -13.77 17.78 15.20
CA LEU A 332 -12.58 18.14 15.98
C LEU A 332 -12.98 18.43 17.43
N ILE A 333 -12.30 17.78 18.36
CA ILE A 333 -12.51 18.01 19.80
C ILE A 333 -11.28 18.75 20.36
N HIS A 334 -11.51 19.88 21.02
CA HIS A 334 -10.45 20.63 21.68
C HIS A 334 -10.18 20.05 23.07
N ASN A 335 -8.93 19.68 23.33
CA ASN A 335 -8.52 19.18 24.64
C ASN A 335 -8.10 20.33 25.57
N PRO A 336 -8.08 20.10 26.90
CA PRO A 336 -7.64 21.13 27.86
C PRO A 336 -6.20 21.63 27.66
N ASP A 337 -5.34 20.86 26.99
CA ASP A 337 -3.97 21.24 26.63
C ASP A 337 -3.90 22.11 25.36
N GLY A 338 -5.05 22.48 24.79
CA GLY A 338 -5.17 23.29 23.57
C GLY A 338 -4.95 22.51 22.27
N ARG A 339 -4.59 21.23 22.33
CA ARG A 339 -4.36 20.40 21.14
C ARG A 339 -5.67 19.75 20.67
N PRO A 340 -6.03 19.85 19.39
CA PRO A 340 -7.22 19.18 18.88
C PRO A 340 -7.00 17.67 18.75
N THR A 341 -8.09 16.91 18.87
CA THR A 341 -8.17 15.50 18.49
C THR A 341 -9.19 15.35 17.36
N ASN A 342 -8.83 14.64 16.33
CA ASN A 342 -9.74 14.24 15.24
C ASN A 342 -10.58 13.06 15.73
N SER A 343 -11.89 13.21 15.78
CA SER A 343 -12.79 12.28 16.47
C SER A 343 -14.00 11.94 15.62
N VAL A 344 -14.59 10.77 15.90
CA VAL A 344 -15.93 10.39 15.44
C VAL A 344 -16.82 10.26 16.69
N LEU A 345 -17.91 11.01 16.72
CA LEU A 345 -18.92 10.92 17.77
C LEU A 345 -20.13 10.14 17.24
N VAL A 346 -20.65 9.21 18.02
CA VAL A 346 -21.96 8.60 17.77
C VAL A 346 -22.99 9.51 18.42
N TRP A 347 -23.76 10.25 17.63
CA TRP A 347 -24.77 11.21 18.06
C TRP A 347 -26.15 10.62 17.91
N ASP A 348 -26.87 10.46 19.04
CA ASP A 348 -28.17 9.77 19.10
C ASP A 348 -29.29 10.75 19.49
N GLY A 349 -29.77 11.50 18.52
CA GLY A 349 -30.86 12.47 18.68
C GLY A 349 -30.66 13.39 19.91
N ALA A 350 -31.70 13.57 20.70
CA ALA A 350 -31.68 14.39 21.91
C ALA A 350 -30.78 13.84 23.04
N ARG A 351 -30.33 12.58 22.98
CA ARG A 351 -29.35 12.05 23.95
C ARG A 351 -27.95 12.64 23.74
N GLY A 352 -27.69 13.19 22.55
CA GLY A 352 -26.40 13.70 22.18
C GLY A 352 -25.37 12.59 21.92
N PRO A 353 -24.06 12.83 22.23
CA PRO A 353 -22.99 11.87 21.96
C PRO A 353 -23.03 10.71 22.96
N VAL A 354 -23.20 9.47 22.46
CA VAL A 354 -23.28 8.24 23.26
C VAL A 354 -21.98 7.39 23.18
N ALA A 355 -21.17 7.57 22.14
CA ALA A 355 -19.85 6.93 22.01
C ALA A 355 -18.90 7.84 21.24
N ARG A 356 -17.58 7.58 21.38
CA ARG A 356 -16.52 8.37 20.76
C ARG A 356 -15.35 7.47 20.33
N TYR A 357 -14.86 7.72 19.13
CA TYR A 357 -13.58 7.26 18.62
C TYR A 357 -12.64 8.44 18.42
N ASP A 358 -11.37 8.29 18.75
CA ASP A 358 -10.30 9.27 18.52
C ASP A 358 -9.26 8.68 17.57
N LYS A 359 -8.91 9.42 16.54
CA LYS A 359 -7.92 9.00 15.53
C LYS A 359 -6.57 8.66 16.14
N HIS A 360 -6.08 7.43 15.90
CA HIS A 360 -4.86 6.90 16.51
C HIS A 360 -3.60 7.22 15.70
N ILE A 361 -3.71 7.22 14.36
CA ILE A 361 -2.57 7.43 13.47
C ILE A 361 -2.69 8.80 12.82
N VAL A 362 -2.15 9.80 13.49
CA VAL A 362 -2.11 11.18 12.99
C VAL A 362 -1.17 11.32 11.81
N GLN A 363 -1.58 12.12 10.81
CA GLN A 363 -0.86 12.29 9.55
C GLN A 363 0.33 13.24 9.72
N PRO A 364 1.57 12.79 9.46
CA PRO A 364 2.73 13.69 9.43
C PRO A 364 2.57 14.77 8.37
N PHE A 365 3.05 15.96 8.64
CA PHE A 365 3.01 17.16 7.78
C PHE A 365 1.61 17.73 7.50
N GLY A 366 0.56 17.09 7.96
CA GLY A 366 -0.81 17.59 7.92
C GLY A 366 -1.31 17.87 9.34
N GLU A 367 -1.50 16.81 10.12
CA GLU A 367 -2.05 16.90 11.48
C GLU A 367 -0.99 17.19 12.54
N TYR A 368 0.27 16.86 12.29
CA TYR A 368 1.41 17.32 13.10
C TYR A 368 2.66 17.50 12.23
N LEU A 369 3.58 18.36 12.69
CA LEU A 369 4.86 18.55 12.02
C LEU A 369 5.99 17.90 12.83
N PRO A 370 6.55 16.75 12.37
CA PRO A 370 7.74 16.19 13.00
C PRO A 370 8.91 17.17 12.83
N TRP A 371 9.77 17.27 13.86
CA TRP A 371 10.94 18.18 13.83
C TRP A 371 10.60 19.59 13.33
N ARG A 372 9.52 20.16 13.82
CA ARG A 372 8.99 21.47 13.39
C ARG A 372 10.07 22.55 13.24
N PRO A 373 11.04 22.75 14.17
CA PRO A 373 12.11 23.75 14.00
C PRO A 373 12.96 23.53 12.74
N PHE A 374 13.21 22.28 12.37
CA PHE A 374 13.98 21.93 11.18
C PHE A 374 13.19 22.20 9.89
N PHE A 375 11.95 21.73 9.78
CA PHE A 375 11.17 21.87 8.55
C PHE A 375 10.72 23.31 8.28
N ARG A 376 10.58 24.14 9.31
CA ARG A 376 10.33 25.60 9.16
C ARG A 376 11.43 26.32 8.38
N LEU A 377 12.66 25.79 8.34
CA LEU A 377 13.74 26.36 7.56
C LEU A 377 13.51 26.28 6.05
N PHE A 378 12.66 25.35 5.59
CA PHE A 378 12.46 25.06 4.17
C PHE A 378 11.12 25.58 3.62
N SER A 379 10.12 25.83 4.48
CA SER A 379 8.79 26.22 4.02
C SER A 379 7.99 26.90 5.11
N SER A 380 7.35 28.03 4.78
CA SER A 380 6.36 28.71 5.62
C SER A 380 5.08 27.87 5.82
N TYR A 381 4.79 26.95 4.91
CA TYR A 381 3.68 25.99 5.06
C TYR A 381 3.86 25.04 6.27
N ALA A 382 5.07 24.93 6.80
CA ALA A 382 5.36 24.22 8.05
C ALA A 382 4.51 24.69 9.24
N ASP A 383 4.12 25.97 9.24
CA ASP A 383 3.29 26.55 10.29
C ASP A 383 1.79 26.25 10.13
N MET A 384 1.36 25.80 8.95
CA MET A 384 -0.01 25.38 8.69
C MET A 384 -0.29 23.94 9.16
N ALA A 385 0.76 23.12 9.37
CA ALA A 385 0.59 21.80 9.95
C ALA A 385 0.04 21.91 11.39
N GLY A 386 -0.99 21.11 11.69
CA GLY A 386 -1.61 21.07 13.01
C GLY A 386 -0.66 20.60 14.12
N ASP A 387 -1.21 20.48 15.30
CA ASP A 387 -0.59 19.82 16.46
C ASP A 387 -1.62 18.90 17.12
N PHE A 388 -2.11 17.94 16.35
CA PHE A 388 -3.18 17.03 16.76
C PHE A 388 -2.65 16.00 17.75
N ARG A 389 -3.49 15.70 18.74
CA ARG A 389 -3.25 14.64 19.70
C ARG A 389 -3.77 13.31 19.17
N PRO A 390 -2.94 12.24 19.13
CA PRO A 390 -3.43 10.90 18.78
C PRO A 390 -4.34 10.33 19.86
N GLY A 391 -5.34 9.57 19.45
CA GLY A 391 -6.21 8.80 20.33
C GLY A 391 -5.48 7.62 20.99
N THR A 392 -5.98 7.21 22.15
CA THR A 392 -5.47 6.05 22.92
C THR A 392 -6.59 5.09 23.35
N GLY A 393 -7.84 5.38 22.97
CA GLY A 393 -9.03 4.59 23.30
C GLY A 393 -9.23 3.38 22.39
N PRO A 394 -10.45 2.78 22.40
CA PRO A 394 -10.81 1.70 21.50
C PRO A 394 -10.85 2.17 20.04
N THR A 395 -10.62 1.23 19.11
CA THR A 395 -10.71 1.49 17.66
C THR A 395 -12.08 1.15 17.09
N VAL A 396 -13.03 0.84 17.96
CA VAL A 396 -14.42 0.54 17.64
C VAL A 396 -15.37 1.47 18.40
N VAL A 397 -16.56 1.64 17.86
CA VAL A 397 -17.71 2.27 18.54
C VAL A 397 -18.93 1.39 18.42
N ASP A 398 -19.69 1.29 19.50
CA ASP A 398 -20.98 0.62 19.52
C ASP A 398 -22.06 1.61 19.11
N VAL A 399 -22.78 1.28 18.04
CA VAL A 399 -23.83 2.12 17.46
C VAL A 399 -25.17 1.47 17.71
N PRO A 400 -26.10 2.15 18.40
CA PRO A 400 -27.46 1.64 18.54
C PRO A 400 -28.14 1.58 17.16
N GLY A 401 -28.51 0.39 16.71
CA GLY A 401 -29.30 0.19 15.49
C GLY A 401 -30.70 -0.33 15.82
N ARG A 402 -31.60 -0.30 14.84
CA ARG A 402 -33.01 -0.77 15.00
C ARG A 402 -33.10 -2.27 15.33
N SER A 403 -32.15 -3.07 14.80
CA SER A 403 -32.11 -4.53 14.98
C SER A 403 -31.15 -4.97 16.08
N GLY A 404 -30.55 -4.03 16.81
CA GLY A 404 -29.56 -4.28 17.86
C GLY A 404 -28.33 -3.39 17.70
N THR A 405 -27.40 -3.50 18.62
CA THR A 405 -26.14 -2.73 18.57
C THR A 405 -25.22 -3.28 17.49
N VAL A 406 -24.63 -2.39 16.71
CA VAL A 406 -23.60 -2.71 15.69
C VAL A 406 -22.24 -2.18 16.15
N THR A 407 -21.25 -3.04 16.26
CA THR A 407 -19.88 -2.64 16.55
C THR A 407 -19.18 -2.23 15.26
N VAL A 408 -18.91 -0.93 15.12
CA VAL A 408 -18.30 -0.31 13.93
C VAL A 408 -16.82 -0.03 14.20
N GLY A 409 -15.95 -0.61 13.39
CA GLY A 409 -14.51 -0.28 13.40
C GLY A 409 -14.25 1.00 12.61
N VAL A 410 -13.50 1.94 13.19
CA VAL A 410 -13.21 3.22 12.55
C VAL A 410 -11.74 3.28 12.13
N ALA A 411 -11.50 3.73 10.90
CA ALA A 411 -10.16 4.01 10.39
C ALA A 411 -10.21 5.33 9.60
N THR A 412 -9.95 6.45 10.28
CA THR A 412 -10.13 7.77 9.72
C THR A 412 -9.06 8.10 8.67
N CYS A 413 -9.51 8.30 7.41
CA CYS A 413 -8.73 8.85 6.30
C CYS A 413 -7.36 8.15 6.11
N TRP A 414 -6.29 8.78 6.55
CA TRP A 414 -4.91 8.28 6.49
C TRP A 414 -4.71 6.88 7.11
N GLU A 415 -5.49 6.53 8.12
CA GLU A 415 -5.35 5.27 8.86
C GLU A 415 -5.60 4.04 8.01
N VAL A 416 -6.46 4.12 6.99
CA VAL A 416 -6.80 2.97 6.12
C VAL A 416 -5.58 2.43 5.38
N ALA A 417 -4.55 3.26 5.18
CA ALA A 417 -3.30 2.84 4.54
C ALA A 417 -2.49 1.85 5.41
N PHE A 418 -2.71 1.83 6.74
CA PHE A 418 -1.94 1.04 7.69
C PHE A 418 -2.65 -0.28 8.04
N ASP A 419 -1.95 -1.39 7.89
CA ASP A 419 -2.48 -2.73 8.19
C ASP A 419 -2.95 -2.86 9.65
N ARG A 420 -2.30 -2.15 10.58
CA ARG A 420 -2.63 -2.21 12.01
C ARG A 420 -3.97 -1.58 12.36
N ALA A 421 -4.42 -0.55 11.62
CA ALA A 421 -5.65 0.17 11.95
C ALA A 421 -6.88 -0.75 11.82
N ALA A 422 -7.21 -1.19 10.61
CA ALA A 422 -8.36 -2.06 10.37
C ALA A 422 -8.26 -3.40 11.13
N ARG A 423 -7.03 -3.99 11.20
CA ARG A 423 -6.81 -5.23 11.94
C ARG A 423 -7.14 -5.10 13.42
N GLN A 424 -6.78 -3.99 14.07
CA GLN A 424 -7.06 -3.78 15.47
C GLN A 424 -8.58 -3.68 15.68
N SER A 425 -9.28 -2.90 14.87
CA SER A 425 -10.73 -2.75 14.96
C SER A 425 -11.46 -4.10 14.83
N VAL A 426 -11.05 -4.95 13.87
CA VAL A 426 -11.67 -6.27 13.70
C VAL A 426 -11.34 -7.20 14.87
N ARG A 427 -10.15 -7.10 15.47
CA ARG A 427 -9.81 -7.85 16.69
C ARG A 427 -10.58 -7.38 17.93
N GLU A 428 -10.99 -6.12 17.94
CA GLU A 428 -11.84 -5.52 18.98
C GLU A 428 -13.34 -5.80 18.72
N GLY A 429 -13.69 -6.58 17.70
CA GLY A 429 -15.06 -7.03 17.44
C GLY A 429 -15.80 -6.25 16.35
N ALA A 430 -15.13 -5.43 15.54
CA ALA A 430 -15.80 -4.72 14.45
C ALA A 430 -16.51 -5.68 13.48
N GLN A 431 -17.80 -5.44 13.27
CA GLN A 431 -18.65 -6.19 12.36
C GLN A 431 -18.64 -5.61 10.94
N MET A 432 -18.31 -4.33 10.82
CA MET A 432 -18.06 -3.57 9.61
C MET A 432 -16.96 -2.53 9.85
N LEU A 433 -16.44 -1.94 8.79
CA LEU A 433 -15.46 -0.86 8.88
C LEU A 433 -16.03 0.44 8.33
N PHE A 434 -15.70 1.54 8.98
CA PHE A 434 -16.03 2.89 8.57
C PHE A 434 -14.76 3.71 8.34
N VAL A 435 -14.66 4.33 7.15
CA VAL A 435 -13.53 5.16 6.74
C VAL A 435 -14.04 6.58 6.46
N PRO A 436 -14.25 7.40 7.52
CA PRO A 436 -14.54 8.81 7.33
C PRO A 436 -13.31 9.51 6.75
N THR A 437 -13.48 10.32 5.69
CA THR A 437 -12.33 10.93 5.01
C THR A 437 -12.63 12.36 4.53
N ASN A 438 -11.60 13.22 4.58
CA ASN A 438 -11.65 14.57 4.05
C ASN A 438 -10.61 14.73 2.94
N ASN A 439 -11.07 14.65 1.69
CA ASN A 439 -10.22 14.78 0.51
C ASN A 439 -10.26 16.18 -0.13
N ALA A 440 -10.90 17.16 0.50
CA ALA A 440 -11.08 18.51 -0.05
C ALA A 440 -9.74 19.23 -0.35
N THR A 441 -8.73 19.00 0.51
CA THR A 441 -7.36 19.55 0.34
C THR A 441 -6.58 18.95 -0.81
N PHE A 442 -7.05 17.87 -1.41
CA PHE A 442 -6.34 17.20 -2.51
C PHE A 442 -7.00 17.49 -3.88
N GLY A 443 -8.08 18.27 -3.90
CA GLY A 443 -8.75 18.69 -5.10
C GLY A 443 -9.27 17.54 -5.97
N ARG A 444 -9.35 17.77 -7.29
CA ARG A 444 -9.76 16.75 -8.27
C ARG A 444 -8.59 15.88 -8.72
N THR A 445 -7.86 15.29 -7.77
CA THR A 445 -6.70 14.43 -8.05
C THR A 445 -7.04 12.95 -7.93
N GLU A 446 -6.08 12.11 -8.28
CA GLU A 446 -6.23 10.65 -8.18
C GLU A 446 -6.21 10.11 -6.74
N MET A 447 -5.89 10.95 -5.74
CA MET A 447 -5.72 10.57 -4.34
C MET A 447 -6.94 9.84 -3.77
N THR A 448 -8.15 10.35 -4.03
CA THR A 448 -9.39 9.74 -3.52
C THR A 448 -9.61 8.31 -4.04
N TYR A 449 -9.26 8.03 -5.29
CA TYR A 449 -9.34 6.68 -5.87
C TYR A 449 -8.27 5.75 -5.31
N GLN A 450 -7.05 6.28 -5.07
CA GLN A 450 -5.97 5.51 -4.43
C GLN A 450 -6.36 5.11 -3.01
N GLN A 451 -6.99 6.00 -2.26
CA GLN A 451 -7.49 5.72 -0.91
C GLN A 451 -8.67 4.72 -0.93
N LEU A 452 -9.57 4.84 -1.90
CA LEU A 452 -10.67 3.89 -2.10
C LEU A 452 -10.15 2.47 -2.32
N ALA A 453 -9.09 2.30 -3.14
CA ALA A 453 -8.45 1.01 -3.35
C ALA A 453 -7.86 0.41 -2.06
N MET A 454 -7.33 1.23 -1.17
CA MET A 454 -6.91 0.76 0.15
C MET A 454 -8.09 0.18 0.92
N SER A 455 -9.23 0.86 0.93
CA SER A 455 -10.46 0.41 1.58
C SER A 455 -10.97 -0.92 0.99
N GLN A 456 -10.89 -1.11 -0.34
CA GLN A 456 -11.24 -2.38 -0.99
C GLN A 456 -10.33 -3.53 -0.53
N VAL A 457 -9.01 -3.28 -0.44
CA VAL A 457 -8.08 -4.29 0.09
C VAL A 457 -8.40 -4.60 1.56
N ARG A 458 -8.75 -3.60 2.40
CA ARG A 458 -9.15 -3.84 3.81
C ARG A 458 -10.44 -4.65 3.91
N ALA A 459 -11.39 -4.44 3.01
CA ALA A 459 -12.61 -5.24 2.98
C ALA A 459 -12.28 -6.74 2.82
N VAL A 460 -11.47 -7.09 1.82
CA VAL A 460 -11.05 -8.48 1.56
C VAL A 460 -10.15 -9.01 2.66
N GLU A 461 -9.16 -8.21 3.11
CA GLU A 461 -8.20 -8.61 4.15
C GLU A 461 -8.89 -9.06 5.43
N HIS A 462 -9.96 -8.37 5.80
CA HIS A 462 -10.64 -8.61 7.07
C HIS A 462 -12.02 -9.28 6.93
N GLY A 463 -12.52 -9.48 5.70
CA GLY A 463 -13.84 -10.05 5.43
C GLY A 463 -14.96 -9.17 6.00
N ARG A 464 -14.86 -7.85 5.83
CA ARG A 464 -15.81 -6.86 6.36
C ARG A 464 -16.30 -5.95 5.27
N ALA A 465 -17.57 -5.62 5.27
CA ALA A 465 -18.07 -4.50 4.50
C ALA A 465 -17.37 -3.22 4.97
N VAL A 466 -17.02 -2.34 4.04
CA VAL A 466 -16.37 -1.06 4.33
C VAL A 466 -17.22 0.07 3.74
N VAL A 467 -17.51 1.08 4.56
CA VAL A 467 -18.14 2.31 4.07
C VAL A 467 -17.13 3.45 4.12
N VAL A 468 -16.87 4.04 2.98
CA VAL A 468 -16.12 5.28 2.87
C VAL A 468 -17.14 6.42 2.78
N ALA A 469 -17.12 7.33 3.75
CA ALA A 469 -17.83 8.60 3.64
C ALA A 469 -16.81 9.71 3.44
N ALA A 470 -16.87 10.37 2.31
CA ALA A 470 -15.96 11.46 1.93
C ALA A 470 -16.68 12.80 1.99
N THR A 471 -15.99 13.86 2.44
CA THR A 471 -16.56 15.22 2.46
C THR A 471 -16.86 15.71 1.03
N SER A 472 -15.94 15.50 0.09
CA SER A 472 -16.05 15.90 -1.33
C SER A 472 -15.35 14.94 -2.29
N GLY A 473 -14.68 13.93 -1.78
CA GLY A 473 -14.01 12.88 -2.56
C GLY A 473 -15.00 11.85 -3.09
N VAL A 474 -14.55 10.61 -3.22
CA VAL A 474 -15.40 9.47 -3.58
C VAL A 474 -15.87 8.78 -2.31
N SER A 475 -17.16 8.84 -2.02
CA SER A 475 -17.81 7.97 -1.05
C SER A 475 -18.15 6.64 -1.71
N ALA A 476 -18.10 5.55 -0.95
CA ALA A 476 -18.41 4.21 -1.48
C ALA A 476 -18.92 3.25 -0.41
N VAL A 477 -19.73 2.31 -0.85
CA VAL A 477 -20.12 1.11 -0.12
C VAL A 477 -19.38 -0.06 -0.76
N ILE A 478 -18.56 -0.74 0.02
CA ILE A 478 -17.67 -1.82 -0.42
C ILE A 478 -18.08 -3.10 0.28
N GLU A 479 -18.32 -4.14 -0.49
CA GLU A 479 -18.67 -5.46 0.00
C GLU A 479 -17.43 -6.20 0.58
N PRO A 480 -17.61 -7.26 1.39
CA PRO A 480 -16.49 -8.01 1.97
C PRO A 480 -15.54 -8.65 0.95
N ASP A 481 -15.98 -8.85 -0.29
CA ASP A 481 -15.15 -9.33 -1.41
C ASP A 481 -14.33 -8.23 -2.11
N GLY A 482 -14.49 -6.97 -1.67
CA GLY A 482 -13.81 -5.80 -2.22
C GLY A 482 -14.55 -5.14 -3.38
N SER A 483 -15.69 -5.67 -3.83
CA SER A 483 -16.51 -5.05 -4.87
C SER A 483 -17.21 -3.79 -4.36
N ILE A 484 -17.39 -2.81 -5.22
CA ILE A 484 -18.07 -1.55 -4.90
C ILE A 484 -19.53 -1.68 -5.32
N SER A 485 -20.46 -1.71 -4.35
CA SER A 485 -21.89 -1.78 -4.62
C SER A 485 -22.53 -0.42 -4.88
N ARG A 486 -21.99 0.65 -4.29
CA ARG A 486 -22.41 2.04 -4.47
C ARG A 486 -21.21 2.98 -4.45
N GLN A 487 -21.26 4.04 -5.26
CA GLN A 487 -20.20 5.05 -5.34
C GLN A 487 -20.78 6.41 -5.69
N SER A 488 -20.30 7.47 -5.01
CA SER A 488 -20.66 8.86 -5.33
C SER A 488 -19.77 9.48 -6.43
N GLY A 489 -20.21 10.63 -6.94
CA GLY A 489 -19.33 11.53 -7.70
C GLY A 489 -18.41 12.34 -6.78
N VAL A 490 -17.32 12.89 -7.36
CA VAL A 490 -16.45 13.85 -6.65
C VAL A 490 -17.04 15.24 -6.68
N PHE A 491 -16.99 15.98 -5.57
CA PHE A 491 -17.52 17.33 -5.39
C PHE A 491 -19.03 17.44 -5.71
N THR A 492 -19.78 16.44 -5.28
CA THR A 492 -21.25 16.41 -5.33
C THR A 492 -21.80 16.20 -3.92
N SER A 493 -23.02 16.66 -3.65
CA SER A 493 -23.78 16.22 -2.48
C SER A 493 -24.51 14.94 -2.84
N ASP A 494 -24.45 13.92 -1.98
CA ASP A 494 -25.03 12.61 -2.24
C ASP A 494 -25.32 11.87 -0.93
N VAL A 495 -26.22 10.89 -0.97
CA VAL A 495 -26.46 9.93 0.11
C VAL A 495 -26.42 8.52 -0.46
N LEU A 496 -25.38 7.78 -0.11
CA LEU A 496 -25.27 6.38 -0.49
C LEU A 496 -26.00 5.52 0.55
N THR A 497 -27.07 4.88 0.12
CA THR A 497 -27.82 3.95 0.97
C THR A 497 -27.44 2.51 0.64
N GLY A 498 -27.33 1.66 1.65
CA GLY A 498 -26.98 0.25 1.46
C GLY A 498 -27.40 -0.61 2.64
N ARG A 499 -27.58 -1.91 2.37
CA ARG A 499 -27.71 -2.93 3.40
C ARG A 499 -26.40 -3.71 3.45
N LEU A 500 -25.69 -3.63 4.56
CA LEU A 500 -24.37 -4.22 4.75
C LEU A 500 -24.49 -5.54 5.51
N PRO A 501 -23.81 -6.60 5.04
CA PRO A 501 -23.65 -7.81 5.84
C PRO A 501 -22.74 -7.51 7.05
N LEU A 502 -23.13 -7.98 8.22
CA LEU A 502 -22.33 -7.89 9.44
C LEU A 502 -21.68 -9.24 9.74
N HIS A 503 -20.37 -9.25 9.89
CA HIS A 503 -19.59 -10.47 10.11
C HIS A 503 -18.81 -10.40 11.42
N ASP A 504 -18.80 -11.50 12.17
CA ASP A 504 -18.02 -11.66 13.41
C ASP A 504 -16.76 -12.51 13.21
N ASP A 505 -16.74 -13.34 12.17
CA ASP A 505 -15.63 -14.24 11.88
C ASP A 505 -14.37 -13.49 11.44
N MET A 506 -13.21 -13.99 11.83
CA MET A 506 -11.91 -13.44 11.44
C MET A 506 -11.31 -14.23 10.28
N THR A 507 -10.82 -13.52 9.26
CA THR A 507 -10.00 -14.08 8.19
C THR A 507 -8.69 -14.65 8.72
N LEU A 508 -8.02 -15.49 7.94
CA LEU A 508 -6.70 -15.98 8.31
C LEU A 508 -5.68 -14.84 8.43
N ALA A 509 -5.75 -13.84 7.55
CA ALA A 509 -4.90 -12.65 7.62
C ALA A 509 -5.06 -11.90 8.95
N THR A 510 -6.30 -11.68 9.40
CA THR A 510 -6.58 -11.04 10.69
C THR A 510 -6.00 -11.86 11.87
N ARG A 511 -6.14 -13.20 11.81
CA ARG A 511 -5.62 -14.12 12.86
C ARG A 511 -4.10 -14.16 12.89
N LEU A 512 -3.45 -14.29 11.73
CA LEU A 512 -1.98 -14.31 11.61
C LEU A 512 -1.36 -12.95 11.95
N GLY A 513 -2.07 -11.86 11.66
CA GLY A 513 -1.60 -10.51 11.94
C GLY A 513 -0.31 -10.17 11.18
N PRO A 514 0.74 -9.64 11.87
CA PRO A 514 1.97 -9.20 11.19
C PRO A 514 2.92 -10.35 10.84
N TRP A 515 2.68 -11.60 11.29
CA TRP A 515 3.64 -12.68 11.20
C TRP A 515 4.08 -13.03 9.77
N PRO A 516 3.22 -13.04 8.73
CA PRO A 516 3.67 -13.28 7.35
C PRO A 516 4.71 -12.27 6.88
N GLU A 517 4.52 -10.98 7.20
CA GLU A 517 5.47 -9.91 6.88
C GLU A 517 6.77 -10.05 7.68
N VAL A 518 6.67 -10.31 8.99
CA VAL A 518 7.82 -10.49 9.88
C VAL A 518 8.70 -11.67 9.42
N LEU A 519 8.10 -12.81 9.06
CA LEU A 519 8.83 -13.97 8.54
C LEU A 519 9.53 -13.66 7.22
N ALA A 520 8.89 -12.91 6.32
CA ALA A 520 9.53 -12.48 5.07
C ALA A 520 10.71 -11.52 5.33
N ILE A 521 10.59 -10.61 6.29
CA ILE A 521 11.68 -9.71 6.73
C ILE A 521 12.85 -10.52 7.28
N ILE A 522 12.59 -11.46 8.18
CA ILE A 522 13.63 -12.35 8.75
C ILE A 522 14.34 -13.12 7.64
N ALA A 523 13.59 -13.71 6.70
CA ALA A 523 14.16 -14.42 5.57
C ALA A 523 15.04 -13.52 4.69
N ALA A 524 14.59 -12.29 4.40
CA ALA A 524 15.35 -11.32 3.61
C ALA A 524 16.68 -10.94 4.29
N VAL A 525 16.65 -10.64 5.58
CA VAL A 525 17.84 -10.29 6.37
C VAL A 525 18.80 -11.46 6.48
N ALA A 526 18.30 -12.66 6.78
CA ALA A 526 19.12 -13.88 6.85
C ALA A 526 19.78 -14.18 5.49
N GLY A 527 19.01 -14.09 4.40
CA GLY A 527 19.53 -14.28 3.04
C GLY A 527 20.61 -13.26 2.67
N LEU A 528 20.42 -11.99 3.04
CA LEU A 528 21.42 -10.94 2.81
C LEU A 528 22.72 -11.23 3.58
N LEU A 529 22.63 -11.55 4.87
CA LEU A 529 23.78 -11.88 5.70
C LEU A 529 24.53 -13.11 5.17
N PHE A 530 23.80 -14.15 4.76
CA PHE A 530 24.38 -15.34 4.16
C PHE A 530 25.10 -15.03 2.84
N ALA A 531 24.48 -14.27 1.95
CA ALA A 531 25.08 -13.89 0.67
C ALA A 531 26.35 -13.03 0.84
N LEU A 532 26.39 -12.14 1.85
CA LEU A 532 27.55 -11.33 2.17
C LEU A 532 28.70 -12.19 2.73
N ARG A 533 28.41 -13.12 3.66
CA ARG A 533 29.43 -14.03 4.24
C ARG A 533 30.03 -14.98 3.20
N SER A 534 29.24 -15.44 2.27
CA SER A 534 29.72 -16.31 1.18
C SER A 534 30.73 -15.62 0.29
N ARG A 535 30.58 -14.30 0.07
CA ARG A 535 31.55 -13.48 -0.68
C ARG A 535 32.92 -13.39 0.01
N THR A 536 32.95 -13.16 1.32
CA THR A 536 34.22 -13.02 2.07
C THR A 536 35.02 -14.31 2.09
N ARG A 537 34.38 -15.48 2.14
CA ARG A 537 35.06 -16.76 2.09
C ARG A 537 35.71 -17.07 0.74
N PHE A 538 35.11 -16.61 -0.39
CA PHE A 538 35.68 -16.79 -1.72
C PHE A 538 36.83 -15.82 -2.00
N SER A 539 36.86 -14.62 -1.47
CA SER A 539 37.93 -13.64 -1.63
C SER A 539 39.19 -13.95 -0.80
N LEU A 540 39.07 -14.76 0.26
CA LEU A 540 40.17 -15.13 1.15
C LEU A 540 40.90 -16.43 0.74
N ARG A 541 40.50 -17.09 -0.35
CA ARG A 541 41.30 -18.19 -0.91
C ARG A 541 42.47 -17.59 -1.69
N PRO A 542 43.75 -17.74 -1.23
CA PRO A 542 44.89 -17.26 -1.97
C PRO A 542 44.96 -17.99 -3.33
N ARG A 543 45.11 -17.22 -4.41
CA ARG A 543 45.48 -17.75 -5.71
C ARG A 543 46.76 -18.57 -5.51
N ARG A 544 46.70 -19.89 -5.48
CA ARG A 544 47.90 -20.72 -5.68
C ARG A 544 48.34 -20.45 -7.11
N VAL A 545 49.36 -19.59 -7.24
CA VAL A 545 50.16 -19.44 -8.46
C VAL A 545 50.82 -20.79 -8.64
N ALA A 546 50.40 -21.54 -9.66
CA ALA A 546 51.13 -22.72 -10.11
C ALA A 546 52.46 -22.20 -10.70
N ALA A 547 53.51 -22.32 -9.91
CA ALA A 547 54.86 -22.15 -10.40
C ALA A 547 55.10 -23.26 -11.44
N ARG A 548 55.11 -22.89 -12.71
CA ARG A 548 55.66 -23.74 -13.77
C ARG A 548 57.14 -23.89 -13.50
N ALA A 549 57.55 -25.08 -13.10
CA ALA A 549 58.92 -25.51 -13.14
C ALA A 549 59.35 -25.57 -14.61
N THR A 550 60.11 -24.56 -15.06
CA THR A 550 60.89 -24.65 -16.26
C THR A 550 62.08 -25.53 -15.95
N GLY A 551 62.00 -26.81 -16.34
CA GLY A 551 63.14 -27.70 -16.35
C GLY A 551 64.08 -27.32 -17.50
N ASP A 552 65.22 -26.78 -17.14
CA ASP A 552 66.37 -26.52 -18.02
C ASP A 552 67.08 -27.87 -18.27
N THR A 553 66.92 -28.48 -19.41
CA THR A 553 67.76 -29.59 -19.89
C THR A 553 68.92 -28.96 -20.67
N LYS A 554 70.10 -28.85 -20.04
CA LYS A 554 71.37 -28.67 -20.73
C LYS A 554 71.73 -29.93 -21.47
N GLU A 555 71.70 -29.89 -22.76
CA GLU A 555 72.39 -30.80 -23.68
C GLU A 555 73.89 -30.60 -23.59
N LEU A 556 74.62 -31.63 -23.23
CA LEU A 556 76.12 -31.67 -23.29
C LEU A 556 76.46 -32.36 -24.63
N ASP A 557 76.86 -31.60 -25.58
CA ASP A 557 77.63 -32.10 -26.75
C ASP A 557 78.99 -32.51 -26.31
N GLY A 558 79.32 -33.77 -26.44
CA GLY A 558 80.62 -34.36 -26.28
C GLY A 558 81.36 -34.44 -27.61
N ILE A 559 82.53 -33.89 -27.65
CA ILE A 559 83.50 -33.95 -28.72
C ILE A 559 84.18 -35.31 -28.70
N GLY A 560 84.40 -35.84 -29.88
CA GLY A 560 85.34 -36.95 -30.10
C GLY A 560 85.53 -37.28 -31.57
N ASP A 561 86.65 -36.85 -32.12
CA ASP A 561 87.36 -37.20 -33.35
C ASP A 561 86.59 -37.47 -34.63
#